data_a49bd6eba7319812b8bba11dcb8ecae7
#
_entry.id   a49bd6eba7319812b8bba11dcb8ecae7
#
_cell.length_a   1.000
_cell.length_b   1.000
_cell.length_c   1.000
_cell.angle_alpha   90.00
_cell.angle_beta   90.00
_cell.angle_gamma   90.00
#
_symmetry.space_group_name_H-M   'P 1'
#
loop_
_entity.id
_entity.type
_entity.pdbx_description
1 polymer ?
#
loop_
_entity_poly.entity_id
_entity_poly.type
_entity_poly.pdbx_seq_one_letter_code
_entity_poly.pdbx_strand_id
1 'polypeptide(L)'
;MQRRIEPRLPKGMRDLLPEEMIRRRHVVDRVREVFEAFGFGPLETPALEREETLLGKYGAEAERLMYSARHAEGKDRLALRYDLSVPLARVVAAHQDLPKPFKRYQIAPVWRAERPQKGRYREFYQCDVDTVGAPGMLADAEIVQVVYEVLTRLGFSEFTIRLNNRKILNGIGQIAGVPADLLPGLYRSIDKLERIGLEGVQQELESNRIAGDAVGRLMTLLQVSGESHQVLGQLRDHLGRSVEAGEGIGELEEILSLLDAMGVARDRVRVDFAMVRGLEYYTGPIYETVVERPRIGSLTGGGRYDRLIGLFTGRDLPATGTSLGIERIIDVMEERNMLPAGVRRTVTQALVTVFDAALLPASLGLAGRLRQAGVNTEVFLERRPLSDQIRYADRTGIPVAIFLGPEEDRAGQVTLRHLRTGQERAVPAEQAAAAVRAWVEEV
;
A
#
# COMPACT_ATOMS: atom_id res chain seq x y z
N MET A 1 -43.40 14.11 -12.24
CA MET A 1 -42.13 13.60 -12.86
C MET A 1 -41.10 13.43 -11.75
N GLN A 2 -40.66 12.24 -11.46
CA GLN A 2 -39.52 12.01 -10.54
C GLN A 2 -38.28 12.67 -11.14
N ARG A 3 -37.64 13.57 -10.39
CA ARG A 3 -36.41 14.25 -10.79
C ARG A 3 -35.31 13.17 -10.93
N ARG A 4 -34.80 12.97 -12.15
CA ARG A 4 -33.69 12.04 -12.41
C ARG A 4 -32.45 12.50 -11.65
N ILE A 5 -31.91 11.64 -10.79
CA ILE A 5 -30.68 11.93 -10.05
C ILE A 5 -29.50 11.68 -11.00
N GLU A 6 -28.62 12.67 -11.09
CA GLU A 6 -27.40 12.55 -11.89
C GLU A 6 -26.37 11.70 -11.14
N PRO A 7 -25.84 10.62 -11.76
CA PRO A 7 -24.89 9.71 -11.11
C PRO A 7 -23.49 10.34 -11.10
N ARG A 8 -23.22 11.19 -10.10
CA ARG A 8 -21.91 11.84 -9.91
C ARG A 8 -21.22 11.33 -8.66
N LEU A 9 -19.92 11.08 -8.78
CA LEU A 9 -19.05 10.77 -7.64
C LEU A 9 -18.59 12.04 -6.90
N PRO A 10 -18.30 11.95 -5.60
CA PRO A 10 -17.58 12.99 -4.89
C PRO A 10 -16.20 13.22 -5.54
N LYS A 11 -15.76 14.47 -5.60
CA LYS A 11 -14.48 14.84 -6.22
C LYS A 11 -13.31 14.13 -5.52
N GLY A 12 -12.48 13.42 -6.28
CA GLY A 12 -11.29 12.70 -5.78
C GLY A 12 -11.59 11.30 -5.24
N MET A 13 -12.83 10.83 -5.34
CA MET A 13 -13.24 9.44 -5.13
C MET A 13 -13.52 8.77 -6.47
N ARG A 14 -13.51 7.45 -6.53
CA ARG A 14 -13.68 6.67 -7.76
C ARG A 14 -14.37 5.34 -7.51
N ASP A 15 -15.12 4.87 -8.48
CA ASP A 15 -15.53 3.47 -8.54
C ASP A 15 -14.36 2.63 -9.07
N LEU A 16 -14.17 1.45 -8.52
CA LEU A 16 -13.24 0.45 -9.03
C LEU A 16 -14.06 -0.67 -9.66
N LEU A 17 -14.01 -0.75 -10.97
CA LEU A 17 -14.75 -1.77 -11.72
C LEU A 17 -14.12 -3.18 -11.54
N PRO A 18 -14.84 -4.26 -11.91
CA PRO A 18 -14.38 -5.63 -11.64
C PRO A 18 -12.96 -5.93 -12.08
N GLU A 19 -12.54 -5.48 -13.26
CA GLU A 19 -11.18 -5.69 -13.76
C GLU A 19 -10.13 -5.01 -12.88
N GLU A 20 -10.36 -3.76 -12.46
CA GLU A 20 -9.48 -3.02 -11.55
C GLU A 20 -9.44 -3.68 -10.16
N MET A 21 -10.60 -4.16 -9.66
CA MET A 21 -10.68 -4.86 -8.38
C MET A 21 -9.99 -6.21 -8.39
N ILE A 22 -9.97 -6.93 -9.49
CA ILE A 22 -9.23 -8.18 -9.63
C ILE A 22 -7.72 -7.92 -9.52
N ARG A 23 -7.21 -6.90 -10.23
CA ARG A 23 -5.80 -6.48 -10.14
C ARG A 23 -5.44 -6.05 -8.73
N ARG A 24 -6.27 -5.22 -8.11
CA ARG A 24 -6.07 -4.77 -6.73
C ARG A 24 -6.03 -5.95 -5.75
N ARG A 25 -6.98 -6.88 -5.86
CA ARG A 25 -7.03 -8.06 -5.00
C ARG A 25 -5.75 -8.89 -5.13
N HIS A 26 -5.28 -9.11 -6.36
CA HIS A 26 -4.02 -9.82 -6.59
C HIS A 26 -2.85 -9.19 -5.82
N VAL A 27 -2.68 -7.87 -5.91
CA VAL A 27 -1.60 -7.15 -5.21
C VAL A 27 -1.80 -7.21 -3.69
N VAL A 28 -3.02 -6.94 -3.20
CA VAL A 28 -3.35 -6.97 -1.77
C VAL A 28 -3.14 -8.35 -1.17
N ASP A 29 -3.50 -9.43 -1.88
CA ASP A 29 -3.30 -10.79 -1.42
C ASP A 29 -1.80 -11.12 -1.27
N ARG A 30 -0.94 -10.68 -2.21
CA ARG A 30 0.52 -10.84 -2.08
C ARG A 30 1.10 -10.06 -0.90
N VAL A 31 0.63 -8.82 -0.68
CA VAL A 31 1.02 -8.03 0.49
C VAL A 31 0.63 -8.74 1.78
N ARG A 32 -0.61 -9.24 1.88
CA ARG A 32 -1.11 -9.96 3.05
C ARG A 32 -0.30 -11.23 3.32
N GLU A 33 -0.01 -12.04 2.30
CA GLU A 33 0.80 -13.26 2.42
C GLU A 33 2.17 -12.97 3.04
N VAL A 34 2.80 -11.85 2.67
CA VAL A 34 4.08 -11.45 3.29
C VAL A 34 3.88 -11.05 4.74
N PHE A 35 2.90 -10.21 5.05
CA PHE A 35 2.62 -9.80 6.43
C PHE A 35 2.39 -11.00 7.34
N GLU A 36 1.58 -11.96 6.90
CA GLU A 36 1.30 -13.19 7.64
C GLU A 36 2.54 -14.10 7.78
N ALA A 37 3.39 -14.18 6.74
CA ALA A 37 4.64 -14.92 6.79
C ALA A 37 5.63 -14.37 7.84
N PHE A 38 5.57 -13.06 8.13
CA PHE A 38 6.34 -12.42 9.19
C PHE A 38 5.63 -12.46 10.55
N GLY A 39 4.48 -13.12 10.66
CA GLY A 39 3.74 -13.29 11.91
C GLY A 39 2.92 -12.07 12.34
N PHE A 40 2.60 -11.15 11.43
CA PHE A 40 1.68 -10.06 11.72
C PHE A 40 0.24 -10.55 11.68
N GLY A 41 -0.52 -10.27 12.75
CA GLY A 41 -1.94 -10.62 12.84
C GLY A 41 -2.86 -9.57 12.20
N PRO A 42 -4.01 -9.97 11.62
CA PRO A 42 -4.98 -9.02 11.08
C PRO A 42 -5.66 -8.23 12.20
N LEU A 43 -5.81 -6.93 11.98
CA LEU A 43 -6.59 -6.03 12.82
C LEU A 43 -7.59 -5.26 11.95
N GLU A 44 -8.81 -5.05 12.45
CA GLU A 44 -9.79 -4.15 11.85
C GLU A 44 -10.25 -3.12 12.89
N THR A 45 -10.38 -1.87 12.47
CA THR A 45 -10.89 -0.77 13.29
C THR A 45 -12.05 -0.07 12.56
N PRO A 46 -12.97 0.60 13.27
CA PRO A 46 -14.05 1.32 12.63
C PRO A 46 -13.56 2.38 11.63
N ALA A 47 -14.29 2.56 10.53
CA ALA A 47 -14.03 3.64 9.58
C ALA A 47 -14.36 5.02 10.17
N LEU A 48 -15.35 5.07 11.07
CA LEU A 48 -15.73 6.25 11.83
C LEU A 48 -15.10 6.18 13.21
N GLU A 49 -14.38 7.21 13.58
CA GLU A 49 -13.80 7.42 14.91
C GLU A 49 -14.41 8.69 15.53
N ARG A 50 -14.27 8.85 16.84
CA ARG A 50 -14.55 10.13 17.48
C ARG A 50 -13.58 11.18 16.97
N GLU A 51 -14.07 12.38 16.67
CA GLU A 51 -13.24 13.49 16.16
C GLU A 51 -12.09 13.78 17.14
N GLU A 52 -12.33 13.77 18.45
CA GLU A 52 -11.31 13.94 19.50
C GLU A 52 -10.17 12.90 19.43
N THR A 53 -10.49 11.66 19.03
CA THR A 53 -9.50 10.58 18.86
C THR A 53 -8.52 10.91 17.76
N LEU A 54 -9.01 11.47 16.65
CA LEU A 54 -8.20 11.77 15.47
C LEU A 54 -7.44 13.10 15.62
N LEU A 55 -8.02 14.09 16.29
CA LEU A 55 -7.42 15.43 16.46
C LEU A 55 -6.21 15.44 17.40
N GLY A 56 -6.15 14.54 18.36
CA GLY A 56 -5.12 14.52 19.42
C GLY A 56 -3.66 14.45 18.90
N LYS A 57 -3.45 14.09 17.63
CA LYS A 57 -2.12 13.89 17.04
C LYS A 57 -1.69 14.98 16.04
N TYR A 58 -2.61 15.49 15.23
CA TYR A 58 -2.25 16.13 13.96
C TYR A 58 -2.35 17.65 13.93
N GLY A 59 -2.80 18.30 15.00
CA GLY A 59 -2.95 19.75 15.03
C GLY A 59 -3.87 20.32 13.94
N ALA A 60 -3.74 21.62 13.68
CA ALA A 60 -4.62 22.37 12.77
C ALA A 60 -4.55 21.93 11.28
N GLU A 61 -3.48 21.26 10.85
CA GLU A 61 -3.37 20.78 9.46
C GLU A 61 -4.29 19.57 9.22
N ALA A 62 -4.35 18.66 10.17
CA ALA A 62 -5.21 17.48 10.06
C ALA A 62 -6.71 17.85 10.12
N GLU A 63 -7.08 18.86 10.91
CA GLU A 63 -8.45 19.37 10.92
C GLU A 63 -8.95 19.74 9.52
N ARG A 64 -8.10 20.33 8.69
CA ARG A 64 -8.45 20.75 7.32
C ARG A 64 -8.58 19.58 6.36
N LEU A 65 -8.00 18.43 6.69
CA LEU A 65 -7.94 17.26 5.81
C LEU A 65 -8.90 16.14 6.21
N MET A 66 -9.52 16.24 7.39
CA MET A 66 -10.51 15.27 7.86
C MET A 66 -11.87 15.47 7.21
N TYR A 67 -12.58 14.38 7.01
CA TYR A 67 -14.00 14.36 6.68
C TYR A 67 -14.82 14.18 7.96
N SER A 68 -15.47 15.23 8.41
CA SER A 68 -16.41 15.13 9.53
C SER A 68 -17.66 14.38 9.11
N ALA A 69 -18.18 13.55 10.00
CA ALA A 69 -19.41 12.79 9.84
C ALA A 69 -20.34 13.03 11.04
N ARG A 70 -21.64 13.02 10.79
CA ARG A 70 -22.63 13.22 11.85
C ARG A 70 -23.87 12.35 11.61
N HIS A 71 -24.30 11.65 12.64
CA HIS A 71 -25.62 11.04 12.61
C HIS A 71 -26.70 12.15 12.62
N ALA A 72 -27.77 11.99 11.82
CA ALA A 72 -28.78 13.04 11.63
C ALA A 72 -29.36 13.59 12.94
N GLU A 73 -29.55 12.72 13.92
CA GLU A 73 -30.12 13.05 15.26
C GLU A 73 -29.09 12.92 16.38
N GLY A 74 -27.84 12.53 16.06
CA GLY A 74 -26.77 12.30 17.04
C GLY A 74 -26.06 13.57 17.46
N LYS A 75 -25.58 13.59 18.70
CA LYS A 75 -24.75 14.68 19.25
C LYS A 75 -23.26 14.43 19.14
N ASP A 76 -22.85 13.19 18.84
CA ASP A 76 -21.45 12.81 18.75
C ASP A 76 -20.80 13.45 17.51
N ARG A 77 -19.61 14.00 17.72
CA ARG A 77 -18.75 14.50 16.65
C ARG A 77 -17.90 13.34 16.18
N LEU A 78 -18.13 12.89 14.97
CA LEU A 78 -17.43 11.78 14.33
C LEU A 78 -16.65 12.27 13.11
N ALA A 79 -15.62 11.54 12.72
CA ALA A 79 -14.91 11.78 11.50
C ALA A 79 -14.48 10.44 10.86
N LEU A 80 -14.30 10.46 9.53
CA LEU A 80 -13.70 9.34 8.83
C LEU A 80 -12.21 9.27 9.19
N ARG A 81 -11.72 8.06 9.47
CA ARG A 81 -10.31 7.83 9.81
C ARG A 81 -9.41 8.36 8.70
N TYR A 82 -8.41 9.10 9.11
CA TYR A 82 -7.44 9.75 8.25
C TYR A 82 -6.23 8.84 7.94
N ASP A 83 -5.90 7.96 8.89
CA ASP A 83 -4.89 6.90 8.81
C ASP A 83 -5.33 5.67 9.62
N LEU A 84 -4.46 4.67 9.70
CA LEU A 84 -4.69 3.46 10.48
C LEU A 84 -3.81 3.40 11.75
N SER A 85 -2.89 4.35 11.93
CA SER A 85 -1.98 4.38 13.11
C SER A 85 -2.66 4.95 14.35
N VAL A 86 -3.48 6.01 14.22
CA VAL A 86 -4.23 6.55 15.37
C VAL A 86 -5.29 5.57 15.88
N PRO A 87 -6.10 4.92 15.02
CA PRO A 87 -6.95 3.83 15.45
C PRO A 87 -6.20 2.68 16.13
N LEU A 88 -5.00 2.32 15.67
CA LEU A 88 -4.15 1.33 16.33
C LEU A 88 -3.76 1.79 17.73
N ALA A 89 -3.30 3.04 17.89
CA ALA A 89 -2.92 3.58 19.20
C ALA A 89 -4.09 3.56 20.18
N ARG A 90 -5.31 3.89 19.73
CA ARG A 90 -6.54 3.78 20.52
C ARG A 90 -6.82 2.32 20.92
N VAL A 91 -6.68 1.36 20.01
CA VAL A 91 -6.89 -0.08 20.29
C VAL A 91 -5.91 -0.55 21.36
N VAL A 92 -4.61 -0.24 21.22
CA VAL A 92 -3.58 -0.64 22.18
C VAL A 92 -3.82 -0.01 23.55
N ALA A 93 -4.29 1.23 23.58
CA ALA A 93 -4.65 1.91 24.83
C ALA A 93 -5.90 1.31 25.50
N ALA A 94 -6.89 0.91 24.71
CA ALA A 94 -8.12 0.30 25.20
C ALA A 94 -7.94 -1.16 25.65
N HIS A 95 -6.99 -1.89 25.07
CA HIS A 95 -6.70 -3.31 25.32
C HIS A 95 -5.28 -3.48 25.87
N GLN A 96 -5.07 -3.07 27.12
CA GLN A 96 -3.73 -3.07 27.75
C GLN A 96 -3.15 -4.47 27.99
N ASP A 97 -3.97 -5.50 27.98
CA ASP A 97 -3.65 -6.92 28.11
C ASP A 97 -3.09 -7.56 26.82
N LEU A 98 -3.10 -6.85 25.69
CA LEU A 98 -2.50 -7.34 24.45
C LEU A 98 -1.03 -7.73 24.69
N PRO A 99 -0.60 -8.95 24.26
CA PRO A 99 0.79 -9.37 24.37
C PRO A 99 1.74 -8.41 23.67
N LYS A 100 2.93 -8.20 24.23
CA LYS A 100 3.99 -7.39 23.64
C LYS A 100 5.20 -8.28 23.31
N PRO A 101 5.88 -8.08 22.16
CA PRO A 101 5.51 -7.14 21.11
C PRO A 101 4.21 -7.51 20.41
N PHE A 102 3.36 -6.53 20.17
CA PHE A 102 2.12 -6.69 19.42
C PHE A 102 2.38 -6.38 17.93
N LYS A 103 2.28 -7.39 17.09
CA LYS A 103 2.50 -7.30 15.63
C LYS A 103 1.16 -7.37 14.92
N ARG A 104 0.78 -6.33 14.19
CA ARG A 104 -0.48 -6.27 13.46
C ARG A 104 -0.32 -5.80 12.03
N TYR A 105 -1.21 -6.20 11.15
CA TYR A 105 -1.45 -5.50 9.90
C TYR A 105 -2.91 -5.07 9.78
N GLN A 106 -3.17 -4.02 8.99
CA GLN A 106 -4.51 -3.61 8.58
C GLN A 106 -4.48 -3.12 7.14
N ILE A 107 -5.40 -3.64 6.31
CA ILE A 107 -5.57 -3.25 4.91
C ILE A 107 -6.97 -2.69 4.76
N ALA A 108 -7.07 -1.36 4.70
CA ALA A 108 -8.36 -0.71 4.78
C ALA A 108 -8.36 0.69 4.14
N PRO A 109 -9.54 1.22 3.73
CA PRO A 109 -9.64 2.57 3.20
C PRO A 109 -9.46 3.63 4.28
N VAL A 110 -8.86 4.75 3.87
CA VAL A 110 -8.73 5.99 4.66
C VAL A 110 -9.15 7.18 3.79
N TRP A 111 -9.47 8.31 4.44
CA TRP A 111 -10.03 9.48 3.76
C TRP A 111 -9.25 10.75 4.10
N ARG A 112 -8.79 11.46 3.06
CA ARG A 112 -8.06 12.73 3.19
C ARG A 112 -8.58 13.75 2.21
N ALA A 113 -9.03 14.90 2.69
CA ALA A 113 -9.58 15.99 1.85
C ALA A 113 -8.51 16.76 1.04
N GLU A 114 -7.41 16.10 0.70
CA GLU A 114 -6.31 16.68 -0.09
C GLU A 114 -6.74 17.04 -1.52
N ARG A 115 -5.91 17.85 -2.21
CA ARG A 115 -6.11 18.14 -3.63
C ARG A 115 -5.81 16.87 -4.45
N PRO A 116 -6.79 16.33 -5.20
CA PRO A 116 -6.59 15.12 -5.98
C PRO A 116 -5.59 15.31 -7.11
N GLN A 117 -4.74 14.31 -7.32
CA GLN A 117 -3.81 14.20 -8.46
C GLN A 117 -3.53 12.72 -8.75
N LYS A 118 -2.83 12.39 -9.85
CA LYS A 118 -2.45 11.00 -10.17
C LYS A 118 -1.72 10.35 -8.98
N GLY A 119 -2.17 9.17 -8.56
CA GLY A 119 -1.65 8.45 -7.39
C GLY A 119 -1.97 9.08 -6.02
N ARG A 120 -2.85 10.12 -5.96
CA ARG A 120 -3.30 10.74 -4.71
C ARG A 120 -4.82 11.00 -4.78
N TYR A 121 -5.57 10.16 -4.13
CA TYR A 121 -7.04 10.19 -4.06
C TYR A 121 -7.49 10.66 -2.68
N ARG A 122 -8.76 11.05 -2.57
CA ARG A 122 -9.38 11.43 -1.30
C ARG A 122 -9.87 10.23 -0.50
N GLU A 123 -10.13 9.12 -1.17
CA GLU A 123 -10.35 7.80 -0.60
C GLU A 123 -9.34 6.85 -1.22
N PHE A 124 -8.54 6.19 -0.39
CA PHE A 124 -7.50 5.26 -0.83
C PHE A 124 -7.20 4.23 0.25
N TYR A 125 -6.62 3.11 -0.14
CA TYR A 125 -6.25 2.06 0.79
C TYR A 125 -4.84 2.27 1.35
N GLN A 126 -4.73 2.08 2.66
CA GLN A 126 -3.45 1.84 3.32
C GLN A 126 -3.30 0.35 3.62
N CYS A 127 -2.12 -0.19 3.38
CA CYS A 127 -1.71 -1.51 3.85
C CYS A 127 -0.65 -1.28 4.92
N ASP A 128 -1.09 -1.15 6.16
CA ASP A 128 -0.24 -0.81 7.29
C ASP A 128 0.22 -2.08 8.00
N VAL A 129 1.47 -2.10 8.39
CA VAL A 129 2.10 -3.13 9.21
C VAL A 129 2.89 -2.48 10.33
N ASP A 130 2.65 -2.90 11.58
CA ASP A 130 3.21 -2.25 12.77
C ASP A 130 3.59 -3.26 13.85
N THR A 131 4.65 -2.93 14.58
CA THR A 131 5.09 -3.62 15.79
C THR A 131 5.05 -2.64 16.96
N VAL A 132 4.34 -2.99 18.03
CA VAL A 132 4.17 -2.17 19.23
C VAL A 132 4.79 -2.88 20.43
N GLY A 133 5.57 -2.16 21.24
CA GLY A 133 6.18 -2.68 22.47
C GLY A 133 7.58 -3.30 22.28
N ALA A 134 8.25 -3.04 21.16
CA ALA A 134 9.63 -3.46 20.90
C ALA A 134 10.56 -2.25 20.85
N PRO A 135 11.45 -2.04 21.83
CA PRO A 135 12.30 -0.85 21.91
C PRO A 135 13.53 -0.89 20.99
N GLY A 136 14.03 -2.08 20.64
CA GLY A 136 15.26 -2.24 19.83
C GLY A 136 15.04 -2.06 18.33
N MET A 137 16.14 -1.83 17.61
CA MET A 137 16.15 -1.59 16.15
C MET A 137 15.83 -2.84 15.33
N LEU A 138 15.78 -4.01 15.95
CA LEU A 138 15.33 -5.25 15.28
C LEU A 138 13.91 -5.12 14.70
N ALA A 139 13.01 -4.44 15.43
CA ALA A 139 11.64 -4.21 14.95
C ALA A 139 11.63 -3.30 13.71
N ASP A 140 12.47 -2.27 13.69
CA ASP A 140 12.61 -1.36 12.55
C ASP A 140 13.21 -2.08 11.33
N ALA A 141 14.26 -2.87 11.53
CA ALA A 141 14.86 -3.69 10.48
C ALA A 141 13.85 -4.70 9.91
N GLU A 142 13.04 -5.35 10.75
CA GLU A 142 11.99 -6.27 10.30
C GLU A 142 10.95 -5.56 9.42
N ILE A 143 10.51 -4.33 9.78
CA ILE A 143 9.59 -3.54 8.96
C ILE A 143 10.21 -3.22 7.59
N VAL A 144 11.50 -2.86 7.54
CA VAL A 144 12.21 -2.62 6.28
C VAL A 144 12.32 -3.91 5.45
N GLN A 145 12.62 -5.05 6.08
CA GLN A 145 12.64 -6.36 5.42
C GLN A 145 11.29 -6.75 4.86
N VAL A 146 10.19 -6.49 5.57
CA VAL A 146 8.81 -6.72 5.07
C VAL A 146 8.57 -5.93 3.79
N VAL A 147 8.96 -4.66 3.73
CA VAL A 147 8.84 -3.84 2.52
C VAL A 147 9.66 -4.43 1.36
N TYR A 148 10.90 -4.80 1.64
CA TYR A 148 11.79 -5.45 0.66
C TYR A 148 11.15 -6.72 0.08
N GLU A 149 10.65 -7.60 0.95
CA GLU A 149 10.03 -8.86 0.56
C GLU A 149 8.74 -8.66 -0.24
N VAL A 150 7.87 -7.71 0.16
CA VAL A 150 6.65 -7.39 -0.58
C VAL A 150 6.98 -6.95 -2.00
N LEU A 151 7.88 -5.99 -2.17
CA LEU A 151 8.21 -5.47 -3.50
C LEU A 151 8.90 -6.53 -4.36
N THR A 152 9.77 -7.34 -3.78
CA THR A 152 10.42 -8.46 -4.48
C THR A 152 9.39 -9.48 -4.97
N ARG A 153 8.42 -9.89 -4.12
CA ARG A 153 7.35 -10.83 -4.51
C ARG A 153 6.36 -10.25 -5.51
N LEU A 154 6.20 -8.93 -5.54
CA LEU A 154 5.45 -8.25 -6.58
C LEU A 154 6.23 -8.09 -7.90
N GLY A 155 7.49 -8.54 -7.96
CA GLY A 155 8.31 -8.53 -9.16
C GLY A 155 9.06 -7.22 -9.42
N PHE A 156 9.18 -6.33 -8.43
CA PHE A 156 9.98 -5.12 -8.59
C PHE A 156 11.46 -5.46 -8.62
N SER A 157 12.11 -5.24 -9.77
CA SER A 157 13.55 -5.39 -9.95
C SER A 157 14.34 -4.14 -9.55
N GLU A 158 13.71 -2.98 -9.50
CA GLU A 158 14.33 -1.69 -9.20
C GLU A 158 13.47 -0.87 -8.25
N PHE A 159 13.97 -0.68 -7.03
CA PHE A 159 13.44 0.21 -6.00
C PHE A 159 14.54 0.55 -5.01
N THR A 160 14.38 1.65 -4.29
CA THR A 160 15.28 2.05 -3.21
C THR A 160 14.49 2.32 -1.94
N ILE A 161 14.85 1.65 -0.86
CA ILE A 161 14.38 1.93 0.49
C ILE A 161 15.33 2.96 1.09
N ARG A 162 14.87 4.18 1.29
CA ARG A 162 15.62 5.26 1.91
C ARG A 162 15.43 5.20 3.42
N LEU A 163 16.50 5.31 4.16
CA LEU A 163 16.53 5.35 5.62
C LEU A 163 17.04 6.71 6.09
N ASN A 164 16.38 7.25 7.09
CA ASN A 164 16.85 8.38 7.86
C ASN A 164 16.49 8.20 9.34
N ASN A 165 16.87 9.15 10.17
CA ASN A 165 16.51 9.15 11.58
C ASN A 165 16.14 10.55 12.05
N ARG A 166 15.03 10.66 12.79
CA ARG A 166 14.58 11.94 13.35
C ARG A 166 15.62 12.61 14.22
N LYS A 167 16.39 11.81 14.98
CA LYS A 167 17.47 12.29 15.86
C LYS A 167 18.61 12.95 15.05
N ILE A 168 18.91 12.42 13.84
CA ILE A 168 19.89 13.05 12.94
C ILE A 168 19.38 14.40 12.46
N LEU A 169 18.11 14.49 12.05
CA LEU A 169 17.51 15.77 11.62
C LEU A 169 17.55 16.81 12.75
N ASN A 170 17.22 16.40 13.99
CA ASN A 170 17.30 17.29 15.15
C ASN A 170 18.75 17.74 15.41
N GLY A 171 19.71 16.85 15.32
CA GLY A 171 21.13 17.15 15.47
C GLY A 171 21.66 18.11 14.40
N ILE A 172 21.19 18.00 13.15
CA ILE A 172 21.49 18.96 12.08
C ILE A 172 21.03 20.36 12.48
N GLY A 173 19.80 20.51 12.97
CA GLY A 173 19.28 21.79 13.45
C GLY A 173 20.08 22.36 14.62
N GLN A 174 20.44 21.51 15.60
CA GLN A 174 21.22 21.88 16.78
C GLN A 174 22.63 22.37 16.40
N ILE A 175 23.37 21.60 15.59
CA ILE A 175 24.75 21.96 15.19
C ILE A 175 24.78 23.21 14.28
N ALA A 176 23.74 23.37 13.44
CA ALA A 176 23.61 24.58 12.65
C ALA A 176 23.23 25.79 13.50
N GLY A 177 22.77 25.59 14.74
CA GLY A 177 22.35 26.71 15.62
C GLY A 177 21.02 27.33 15.18
N VAL A 178 20.13 26.51 14.56
CA VAL A 178 18.81 26.97 14.12
C VAL A 178 17.83 26.94 15.30
N PRO A 179 17.16 28.09 15.59
CA PRO A 179 16.13 28.16 16.62
C PRO A 179 15.01 27.14 16.43
N ALA A 180 14.47 26.61 17.53
CA ALA A 180 13.48 25.54 17.51
C ALA A 180 12.21 25.87 16.69
N ASP A 181 11.77 27.12 16.72
CA ASP A 181 10.63 27.62 15.96
C ASP A 181 10.88 27.68 14.44
N LEU A 182 12.14 27.70 14.01
CA LEU A 182 12.53 27.69 12.60
C LEU A 182 12.84 26.26 12.06
N LEU A 183 12.98 25.26 12.92
CA LEU A 183 13.26 23.88 12.52
C LEU A 183 12.24 23.30 11.51
N PRO A 184 10.92 23.51 11.63
CA PRO A 184 9.98 23.04 10.62
C PRO A 184 10.21 23.65 9.23
N GLY A 185 10.67 24.92 9.18
CA GLY A 185 11.07 25.60 7.95
C GLY A 185 12.33 24.97 7.34
N LEU A 186 13.37 24.76 8.17
CA LEU A 186 14.59 24.06 7.79
C LEU A 186 14.30 22.71 7.15
N TYR A 187 13.53 21.87 7.83
CA TYR A 187 13.24 20.53 7.34
C TYR A 187 12.47 20.52 6.03
N ARG A 188 11.49 21.43 5.85
CA ARG A 188 10.78 21.58 4.57
C ARG A 188 11.68 22.06 3.44
N SER A 189 12.70 22.84 3.72
CA SER A 189 13.68 23.27 2.70
C SER A 189 14.61 22.13 2.31
N ILE A 190 15.09 21.33 3.28
CA ILE A 190 15.93 20.15 3.04
C ILE A 190 15.17 19.10 2.20
N ASP A 191 13.89 18.85 2.50
CA ASP A 191 13.04 17.90 1.76
C ASP A 191 12.90 18.23 0.27
N LYS A 192 13.17 19.48 -0.10
CA LYS A 192 13.13 19.91 -1.51
C LYS A 192 14.45 19.74 -2.24
N LEU A 193 15.53 19.29 -1.57
CA LEU A 193 16.89 19.24 -2.12
C LEU A 193 16.96 18.55 -3.49
N GLU A 194 16.33 17.37 -3.65
CA GLU A 194 16.30 16.66 -4.93
C GLU A 194 15.58 17.43 -6.05
N ARG A 195 14.68 18.34 -5.69
CA ARG A 195 13.85 19.09 -6.65
C ARG A 195 14.45 20.42 -7.07
N ILE A 196 15.00 21.18 -6.11
CA ILE A 196 15.46 22.56 -6.33
C ILE A 196 16.99 22.69 -6.28
N GLY A 197 17.72 21.62 -5.93
CA GLY A 197 19.17 21.61 -5.79
C GLY A 197 19.68 22.40 -4.59
N LEU A 198 21.00 22.37 -4.39
CA LEU A 198 21.66 23.05 -3.26
C LEU A 198 21.41 24.56 -3.27
N GLU A 199 21.54 25.22 -4.42
CA GLU A 199 21.30 26.67 -4.56
C GLU A 199 19.88 27.09 -4.17
N GLY A 200 18.88 26.28 -4.65
CA GLY A 200 17.48 26.54 -4.30
C GLY A 200 17.19 26.33 -2.82
N VAL A 201 17.81 25.32 -2.18
CA VAL A 201 17.70 25.11 -0.74
C VAL A 201 18.33 26.27 0.01
N GLN A 202 19.51 26.75 -0.39
CA GLN A 202 20.17 27.91 0.23
C GLN A 202 19.25 29.12 0.21
N GLN A 203 18.68 29.48 -0.94
CA GLN A 203 17.75 30.61 -1.07
C GLN A 203 16.52 30.49 -0.17
N GLU A 204 15.95 29.27 -0.07
CA GLU A 204 14.82 29.02 0.83
C GLU A 204 15.20 29.15 2.32
N LEU A 205 16.40 28.68 2.72
CA LEU A 205 16.88 28.78 4.08
C LEU A 205 17.06 30.26 4.47
N GLU A 206 17.66 31.09 3.59
CA GLU A 206 17.81 32.52 3.77
C GLU A 206 16.43 33.22 3.85
N SER A 207 15.49 32.87 2.99
CA SER A 207 14.13 33.42 3.02
C SER A 207 13.35 33.06 4.29
N ASN A 208 13.64 31.91 4.89
CA ASN A 208 13.11 31.45 6.17
C ASN A 208 13.79 32.07 7.39
N ARG A 209 14.62 33.12 7.20
CA ARG A 209 15.34 33.89 8.25
C ARG A 209 16.33 33.04 9.05
N ILE A 210 16.89 32.00 8.47
CA ILE A 210 17.99 31.24 9.06
C ILE A 210 19.27 32.05 8.90
N ALA A 211 20.05 32.21 9.98
CA ALA A 211 21.27 33.02 9.98
C ALA A 211 22.31 32.52 8.96
N GLY A 212 23.03 33.42 8.30
CA GLY A 212 23.94 33.06 7.21
C GLY A 212 25.06 32.08 7.59
N ASP A 213 25.59 32.16 8.84
CA ASP A 213 26.56 31.19 9.35
C ASP A 213 25.95 29.79 9.58
N ALA A 214 24.68 29.71 9.95
CA ALA A 214 23.92 28.45 10.03
C ALA A 214 23.71 27.90 8.63
N VAL A 215 23.34 28.73 7.65
CA VAL A 215 23.19 28.31 6.25
C VAL A 215 24.50 27.72 5.73
N GLY A 216 25.66 28.35 5.97
CA GLY A 216 26.97 27.85 5.56
C GLY A 216 27.27 26.45 6.11
N ARG A 217 27.00 26.21 7.40
CA ARG A 217 27.16 24.88 8.02
C ARG A 217 26.24 23.85 7.40
N LEU A 218 24.98 24.22 7.16
CA LEU A 218 23.98 23.31 6.51
C LEU A 218 24.40 22.96 5.08
N MET A 219 24.87 23.95 4.29
CA MET A 219 25.28 23.70 2.91
C MET A 219 26.48 22.74 2.83
N THR A 220 27.42 22.80 3.78
CA THR A 220 28.52 21.82 3.87
C THR A 220 28.00 20.43 4.17
N LEU A 221 27.06 20.30 5.11
CA LEU A 221 26.46 19.03 5.46
C LEU A 221 25.64 18.42 4.31
N LEU A 222 24.89 19.24 3.57
CA LEU A 222 24.06 18.78 2.45
C LEU A 222 24.87 18.29 1.23
N GLN A 223 26.19 18.44 1.23
CA GLN A 223 27.09 17.86 0.23
C GLN A 223 27.55 16.44 0.57
N VAL A 224 27.27 15.95 1.78
CA VAL A 224 27.57 14.57 2.19
C VAL A 224 26.89 13.59 1.24
N SER A 225 27.67 12.67 0.68
CA SER A 225 27.19 11.70 -0.29
C SER A 225 28.07 10.44 -0.30
N GLY A 226 27.58 9.38 -0.91
CA GLY A 226 28.27 8.11 -1.03
C GLY A 226 27.43 6.92 -0.60
N GLU A 227 28.06 5.77 -0.40
CA GLU A 227 27.43 4.59 0.16
C GLU A 227 26.99 4.80 1.62
N SER A 228 25.96 4.09 2.07
CA SER A 228 25.33 4.31 3.38
C SER A 228 26.32 4.40 4.55
N HIS A 229 27.32 3.52 4.62
CA HIS A 229 28.34 3.54 5.68
C HIS A 229 29.26 4.77 5.60
N GLN A 230 29.57 5.22 4.39
CA GLN A 230 30.38 6.43 4.18
C GLN A 230 29.60 7.68 4.61
N VAL A 231 28.30 7.74 4.24
CA VAL A 231 27.41 8.82 4.67
C VAL A 231 27.32 8.88 6.19
N LEU A 232 27.10 7.75 6.88
CA LEU A 232 27.04 7.70 8.35
C LEU A 232 28.35 8.13 9.00
N GLY A 233 29.52 7.73 8.44
CA GLY A 233 30.84 8.17 8.90
C GLY A 233 31.00 9.69 8.79
N GLN A 234 30.70 10.27 7.63
CA GLN A 234 30.79 11.72 7.41
C GLN A 234 29.79 12.47 8.33
N LEU A 235 28.57 11.98 8.51
CA LEU A 235 27.61 12.56 9.44
C LEU A 235 28.14 12.53 10.88
N ARG A 236 28.81 11.48 11.29
CA ARG A 236 29.43 11.36 12.61
C ARG A 236 30.53 12.42 12.81
N ASP A 237 31.34 12.69 11.79
CA ASP A 237 32.37 13.72 11.83
C ASP A 237 31.76 15.12 11.95
N HIS A 238 30.70 15.40 11.21
CA HIS A 238 30.04 16.71 11.22
C HIS A 238 29.12 16.94 12.44
N LEU A 239 28.45 15.89 12.93
CA LEU A 239 27.44 15.97 13.98
C LEU A 239 27.88 15.42 15.33
N GLY A 240 29.14 15.00 15.49
CA GLY A 240 29.67 14.30 16.67
C GLY A 240 29.54 15.04 18.01
N ARG A 241 29.22 16.35 17.98
CA ARG A 241 28.92 17.14 19.20
C ARG A 241 27.45 17.01 19.65
N SER A 242 26.56 16.50 18.81
CA SER A 242 25.17 16.23 19.16
C SER A 242 25.02 14.81 19.62
N VAL A 243 24.71 14.60 20.91
CA VAL A 243 24.43 13.28 21.47
C VAL A 243 23.28 12.60 20.75
N GLU A 244 22.21 13.36 20.50
CA GLU A 244 21.02 12.89 19.81
C GLU A 244 21.32 12.39 18.37
N ALA A 245 22.12 13.16 17.61
CA ALA A 245 22.56 12.71 16.28
C ALA A 245 23.43 11.45 16.36
N GLY A 246 24.34 11.37 17.34
CA GLY A 246 25.17 10.19 17.57
C GLY A 246 24.35 8.92 17.83
N GLU A 247 23.29 9.02 18.64
CA GLU A 247 22.32 7.94 18.85
C GLU A 247 21.61 7.56 17.54
N GLY A 248 21.10 8.53 16.80
CA GLY A 248 20.41 8.27 15.52
C GLY A 248 21.30 7.64 14.47
N ILE A 249 22.60 7.98 14.42
CA ILE A 249 23.59 7.34 13.55
C ILE A 249 23.79 5.88 13.99
N GLY A 250 23.98 5.64 15.30
CA GLY A 250 24.14 4.28 15.83
C GLY A 250 22.90 3.38 15.55
N GLU A 251 21.70 3.93 15.69
CA GLU A 251 20.45 3.23 15.33
C GLU A 251 20.41 2.81 13.85
N LEU A 252 20.83 3.68 12.93
CA LEU A 252 20.90 3.34 11.50
C LEU A 252 21.99 2.32 11.19
N GLU A 253 23.15 2.40 11.85
CA GLU A 253 24.22 1.39 11.72
C GLU A 253 23.74 0.01 12.18
N GLU A 254 23.01 -0.05 13.31
CA GLU A 254 22.41 -1.30 13.81
C GLU A 254 21.38 -1.84 12.81
N ILE A 255 20.47 -1.00 12.28
CA ILE A 255 19.50 -1.42 11.26
C ILE A 255 20.19 -1.97 10.02
N LEU A 256 21.21 -1.30 9.48
CA LEU A 256 21.94 -1.79 8.30
C LEU A 256 22.62 -3.15 8.57
N SER A 257 23.22 -3.33 9.76
CA SER A 257 23.83 -4.61 10.15
C SER A 257 22.79 -5.73 10.26
N LEU A 258 21.63 -5.45 10.81
CA LEU A 258 20.53 -6.41 10.91
C LEU A 258 19.96 -6.77 9.53
N LEU A 259 19.80 -5.80 8.63
CA LEU A 259 19.34 -6.04 7.26
C LEU A 259 20.31 -6.91 6.45
N ASP A 260 21.63 -6.72 6.64
CA ASP A 260 22.65 -7.59 6.06
C ASP A 260 22.49 -9.03 6.56
N ALA A 261 22.30 -9.22 7.86
CA ALA A 261 22.08 -10.53 8.46
C ALA A 261 20.75 -11.19 8.01
N MET A 262 19.75 -10.39 7.69
CA MET A 262 18.46 -10.83 7.15
C MET A 262 18.49 -11.10 5.63
N GLY A 263 19.61 -10.85 4.95
CA GLY A 263 19.79 -11.10 3.52
C GLY A 263 19.15 -10.04 2.61
N VAL A 264 18.85 -8.85 3.13
CA VAL A 264 18.37 -7.74 2.31
C VAL A 264 19.51 -7.20 1.46
N ALA A 265 19.29 -7.07 0.16
CA ALA A 265 20.32 -6.63 -0.76
C ALA A 265 20.74 -5.18 -0.49
N ARG A 266 22.04 -4.94 -0.29
CA ARG A 266 22.59 -3.62 0.10
C ARG A 266 22.27 -2.51 -0.88
N ASP A 267 22.25 -2.83 -2.18
CA ASP A 267 21.91 -1.89 -3.26
C ASP A 267 20.43 -1.43 -3.22
N ARG A 268 19.59 -2.09 -2.41
CA ARG A 268 18.19 -1.72 -2.21
C ARG A 268 17.96 -0.77 -1.04
N VAL A 269 18.96 -0.56 -0.19
CA VAL A 269 18.83 0.24 1.03
C VAL A 269 19.86 1.37 1.03
N ARG A 270 19.40 2.60 1.19
CA ARG A 270 20.25 3.79 1.17
C ARG A 270 19.94 4.71 2.34
N VAL A 271 20.98 5.15 3.04
CA VAL A 271 20.86 6.25 4.01
C VAL A 271 20.71 7.57 3.24
N ASP A 272 19.64 8.28 3.51
CA ASP A 272 19.30 9.57 2.91
C ASP A 272 18.85 10.55 3.98
N PHE A 273 19.82 11.25 4.55
CA PHE A 273 19.57 12.21 5.64
C PHE A 273 18.81 13.46 5.20
N ALA A 274 18.68 13.71 3.89
CA ALA A 274 17.85 14.77 3.33
C ALA A 274 16.37 14.37 3.22
N MET A 275 16.05 13.07 3.33
CA MET A 275 14.67 12.61 3.38
C MET A 275 14.00 13.05 4.68
N VAL A 276 12.98 13.88 4.57
CA VAL A 276 12.23 14.41 5.71
C VAL A 276 10.78 13.94 5.63
N ARG A 277 10.36 13.15 6.61
CA ARG A 277 8.99 12.65 6.72
C ARG A 277 8.46 12.80 8.14
N GLY A 278 7.12 12.93 8.27
CA GLY A 278 6.42 12.83 9.54
C GLY A 278 6.98 13.78 10.60
N LEU A 279 7.16 15.05 10.28
CA LEU A 279 7.84 16.05 11.12
C LEU A 279 7.36 16.10 12.57
N GLU A 280 6.08 15.82 12.81
CA GLU A 280 5.44 15.95 14.14
C GLU A 280 5.24 14.61 14.84
N TYR A 281 5.60 13.48 14.22
CA TYR A 281 5.12 12.18 14.60
C TYR A 281 6.22 11.16 14.88
N TYR A 282 7.27 11.08 14.03
CA TYR A 282 8.34 10.12 14.20
C TYR A 282 9.34 10.55 15.28
N THR A 283 9.82 9.55 16.04
CA THR A 283 10.74 9.73 17.18
C THR A 283 12.14 9.14 16.95
N GLY A 284 12.31 8.34 15.92
CA GLY A 284 13.54 7.60 15.60
C GLY A 284 13.69 7.37 14.10
N PRO A 285 14.03 6.13 13.67
CA PRO A 285 14.18 5.77 12.26
C PRO A 285 12.95 6.10 11.41
N ILE A 286 13.20 6.50 10.16
CA ILE A 286 12.19 6.85 9.15
C ILE A 286 12.53 6.08 7.89
N TYR A 287 11.52 5.55 7.21
CA TYR A 287 11.69 4.79 5.97
C TYR A 287 10.78 5.31 4.87
N GLU A 288 11.30 5.30 3.65
CA GLU A 288 10.56 5.63 2.46
C GLU A 288 11.04 4.77 1.30
N THR A 289 10.13 4.26 0.48
CA THR A 289 10.52 3.51 -0.70
C THR A 289 10.10 4.24 -1.96
N VAL A 290 11.04 4.39 -2.88
CA VAL A 290 10.83 5.06 -4.16
C VAL A 290 11.27 4.18 -5.32
N VAL A 291 10.72 4.46 -6.50
CA VAL A 291 11.19 3.97 -7.80
C VAL A 291 11.60 5.16 -8.65
N GLU A 292 12.61 4.99 -9.51
CA GLU A 292 13.06 6.08 -10.39
C GLU A 292 12.04 6.40 -11.48
N ARG A 293 11.40 5.36 -12.00
CA ARG A 293 10.38 5.46 -13.06
C ARG A 293 9.22 4.51 -12.79
N PRO A 294 7.96 4.93 -13.00
CA PRO A 294 7.55 6.32 -13.23
C PRO A 294 7.76 7.20 -11.97
N ARG A 295 7.88 8.50 -12.15
CA ARG A 295 7.94 9.45 -11.00
C ARG A 295 6.55 9.61 -10.40
N ILE A 296 6.20 8.74 -9.45
CA ILE A 296 4.87 8.70 -8.82
C ILE A 296 4.89 9.09 -7.33
N GLY A 297 6.09 9.38 -6.79
CA GLY A 297 6.31 9.58 -5.35
C GLY A 297 6.54 8.24 -4.63
N SER A 298 6.51 8.29 -3.30
CA SER A 298 6.85 7.14 -2.46
C SER A 298 5.85 6.01 -2.56
N LEU A 299 6.30 4.78 -2.75
CA LEU A 299 5.47 3.57 -2.73
C LEU A 299 5.11 3.17 -1.29
N THR A 300 6.04 3.38 -0.35
CA THR A 300 5.83 3.10 1.07
C THR A 300 6.34 4.25 1.91
N GLY A 301 5.90 4.32 3.16
CA GLY A 301 6.44 5.28 4.09
C GLY A 301 6.06 4.96 5.52
N GLY A 302 7.05 5.01 6.40
CA GLY A 302 6.92 4.64 7.80
C GLY A 302 8.02 5.19 8.67
N GLY A 303 8.08 4.68 9.90
CA GLY A 303 9.09 5.00 10.89
C GLY A 303 8.68 4.64 12.31
N ARG A 304 9.54 4.96 13.26
CA ARG A 304 9.33 4.78 14.70
C ARG A 304 8.53 5.94 15.29
N TYR A 305 7.52 5.63 16.11
CA TYR A 305 6.59 6.61 16.68
C TYR A 305 6.20 6.32 18.14
N ASP A 306 7.15 6.37 19.02
CA ASP A 306 7.02 5.93 20.42
C ASP A 306 6.00 6.72 21.25
N ARG A 307 5.71 7.98 20.87
CA ARG A 307 4.83 8.88 21.64
C ARG A 307 3.35 8.75 21.32
N LEU A 308 3.00 8.12 20.20
CA LEU A 308 1.61 8.13 19.72
C LEU A 308 0.63 7.47 20.70
N ILE A 309 0.99 6.31 21.24
CA ILE A 309 0.16 5.58 22.19
C ILE A 309 0.07 6.32 23.52
N GLY A 310 1.13 7.07 23.85
CA GLY A 310 1.18 7.93 25.04
C GLY A 310 0.10 9.00 25.07
N LEU A 311 -0.40 9.46 23.93
CA LEU A 311 -1.53 10.39 23.86
C LEU A 311 -2.82 9.84 24.52
N PHE A 312 -2.99 8.53 24.54
CA PHE A 312 -4.16 7.87 25.12
C PHE A 312 -3.88 7.30 26.51
N THR A 313 -2.64 6.95 26.83
CA THR A 313 -2.27 6.23 28.07
C THR A 313 -1.49 7.08 29.05
N GLY A 314 -0.99 8.23 28.63
CA GLY A 314 -0.05 9.06 29.40
C GLY A 314 1.35 8.46 29.55
N ARG A 315 1.65 7.34 28.87
CA ARG A 315 2.97 6.67 28.89
C ARG A 315 3.40 6.32 27.48
N ASP A 316 4.62 6.68 27.12
CA ASP A 316 5.21 6.33 25.83
C ASP A 316 5.37 4.81 25.72
N LEU A 317 5.10 4.28 24.55
CA LEU A 317 5.25 2.86 24.22
C LEU A 317 5.93 2.74 22.85
N PRO A 318 7.10 2.06 22.78
CA PRO A 318 7.81 1.90 21.53
C PRO A 318 6.91 1.31 20.45
N ALA A 319 6.90 1.95 19.28
CA ALA A 319 6.15 1.49 18.14
C ALA A 319 6.83 1.89 16.84
N THR A 320 6.83 0.99 15.88
CA THR A 320 7.37 1.21 14.54
C THR A 320 6.49 0.53 13.50
N GLY A 321 6.39 1.10 12.31
CA GLY A 321 5.58 0.55 11.24
C GLY A 321 5.69 1.30 9.94
N THR A 322 5.05 0.77 8.91
CA THR A 322 5.01 1.38 7.59
C THR A 322 3.66 1.17 6.92
N SER A 323 3.35 2.06 6.00
CA SER A 323 2.17 1.98 5.13
C SER A 323 2.61 1.79 3.67
N LEU A 324 2.02 0.82 3.00
CA LEU A 324 2.20 0.61 1.57
C LEU A 324 1.05 1.27 0.81
N GLY A 325 1.39 2.14 -0.14
CA GLY A 325 0.44 2.84 -1.01
C GLY A 325 0.02 1.98 -2.19
N ILE A 326 -1.01 1.17 -2.01
CA ILE A 326 -1.45 0.17 -3.00
C ILE A 326 -1.79 0.80 -4.36
N GLU A 327 -2.42 1.96 -4.39
CA GLU A 327 -2.71 2.66 -5.63
C GLU A 327 -1.45 2.94 -6.44
N ARG A 328 -0.41 3.45 -5.79
CA ARG A 328 0.87 3.77 -6.47
C ARG A 328 1.61 2.52 -6.91
N ILE A 329 1.57 1.46 -6.09
CA ILE A 329 2.18 0.16 -6.45
C ILE A 329 1.49 -0.38 -7.70
N ILE A 330 0.15 -0.38 -7.75
CA ILE A 330 -0.62 -0.84 -8.91
C ILE A 330 -0.34 0.04 -10.13
N ASP A 331 -0.35 1.37 -9.98
CA ASP A 331 -0.06 2.30 -11.08
C ASP A 331 1.34 2.04 -11.70
N VAL A 332 2.37 1.76 -10.85
CA VAL A 332 3.71 1.40 -11.35
C VAL A 332 3.72 0.04 -12.03
N MET A 333 3.04 -0.97 -11.45
CA MET A 333 2.97 -2.31 -12.04
C MET A 333 2.26 -2.29 -13.40
N GLU A 334 1.20 -1.49 -13.55
CA GLU A 334 0.50 -1.31 -14.83
C GLU A 334 1.39 -0.60 -15.86
N GLU A 335 2.04 0.51 -15.49
CA GLU A 335 2.89 1.28 -16.39
C GLU A 335 4.13 0.50 -16.85
N ARG A 336 4.65 -0.40 -16.00
CA ARG A 336 5.78 -1.28 -16.32
C ARG A 336 5.36 -2.64 -16.88
N ASN A 337 4.07 -2.91 -17.10
CA ASN A 337 3.53 -4.21 -17.55
C ASN A 337 3.98 -5.38 -16.64
N MET A 338 3.99 -5.17 -15.32
CA MET A 338 4.45 -6.16 -14.33
C MET A 338 3.33 -7.09 -13.82
N LEU A 339 2.07 -6.81 -14.17
CA LEU A 339 0.97 -7.67 -13.76
C LEU A 339 1.10 -9.03 -14.45
N PRO A 340 1.05 -10.16 -13.71
CA PRO A 340 1.15 -11.49 -14.31
C PRO A 340 0.06 -11.72 -15.36
N ALA A 341 0.40 -12.43 -16.42
CA ALA A 341 -0.56 -12.80 -17.47
C ALA A 341 -1.79 -13.57 -16.93
N GLY A 342 -1.63 -14.28 -15.80
CA GLY A 342 -2.71 -14.96 -15.11
C GLY A 342 -3.69 -14.06 -14.35
N VAL A 343 -3.41 -12.75 -14.22
CA VAL A 343 -4.37 -11.77 -13.66
C VAL A 343 -5.40 -11.42 -14.73
N ARG A 344 -6.50 -12.14 -14.71
CA ARG A 344 -7.55 -12.06 -15.72
C ARG A 344 -8.40 -10.80 -15.56
N ARG A 345 -9.19 -10.51 -16.62
CA ARG A 345 -10.17 -9.42 -16.62
C ARG A 345 -11.46 -9.79 -15.88
N THR A 346 -11.68 -11.10 -15.65
CA THR A 346 -12.86 -11.64 -14.98
C THR A 346 -12.48 -12.78 -14.04
N VAL A 347 -13.28 -13.00 -13.01
CA VAL A 347 -13.17 -14.18 -12.12
C VAL A 347 -13.72 -15.45 -12.77
N THR A 348 -14.55 -15.31 -13.81
CA THR A 348 -15.19 -16.44 -14.49
C THR A 348 -14.17 -17.17 -15.37
N GLN A 349 -14.12 -18.50 -15.21
CA GLN A 349 -13.23 -19.38 -15.96
C GLN A 349 -13.92 -20.03 -17.16
N ALA A 350 -15.22 -20.27 -17.04
CA ALA A 350 -16.01 -20.88 -18.11
C ALA A 350 -17.40 -20.29 -18.22
N LEU A 351 -17.89 -20.15 -19.45
CA LEU A 351 -19.30 -19.88 -19.75
C LEU A 351 -19.94 -21.14 -20.29
N VAL A 352 -20.94 -21.66 -19.59
CA VAL A 352 -21.83 -22.72 -20.14
C VAL A 352 -22.88 -22.02 -21.00
N THR A 353 -22.88 -22.31 -22.30
CA THR A 353 -23.88 -21.77 -23.23
C THR A 353 -25.22 -22.50 -23.08
N VAL A 354 -26.29 -21.83 -23.40
CA VAL A 354 -27.64 -22.42 -23.44
C VAL A 354 -28.06 -22.54 -24.90
N PHE A 355 -28.14 -23.77 -25.42
CA PHE A 355 -28.49 -24.01 -26.80
C PHE A 355 -29.97 -23.70 -27.04
N ASP A 356 -30.85 -24.29 -26.22
CA ASP A 356 -32.29 -24.05 -26.25
C ASP A 356 -32.93 -24.28 -24.88
N ALA A 357 -34.26 -24.11 -24.81
CA ALA A 357 -35.00 -24.27 -23.56
C ALA A 357 -35.05 -25.73 -23.05
N ALA A 358 -34.99 -26.72 -23.95
CA ALA A 358 -35.04 -28.13 -23.56
C ALA A 358 -33.74 -28.55 -22.87
N LEU A 359 -32.61 -28.02 -23.29
CA LEU A 359 -31.27 -28.30 -22.72
C LEU A 359 -30.89 -27.39 -21.53
N LEU A 360 -31.73 -26.42 -21.19
CA LEU A 360 -31.46 -25.57 -20.04
C LEU A 360 -31.22 -26.32 -18.72
N PRO A 361 -32.02 -27.34 -18.34
CA PRO A 361 -31.77 -28.13 -17.14
C PRO A 361 -30.41 -28.87 -17.16
N ALA A 362 -30.01 -29.40 -18.30
CA ALA A 362 -28.71 -30.08 -18.48
C ALA A 362 -27.56 -29.07 -18.36
N SER A 363 -27.66 -27.91 -18.99
CA SER A 363 -26.68 -26.81 -18.88
C SER A 363 -26.52 -26.30 -17.45
N LEU A 364 -27.62 -26.15 -16.70
CA LEU A 364 -27.61 -25.77 -15.29
C LEU A 364 -26.95 -26.87 -14.43
N GLY A 365 -27.27 -28.13 -14.67
CA GLY A 365 -26.65 -29.30 -14.01
C GLY A 365 -25.14 -29.35 -14.24
N LEU A 366 -24.68 -29.11 -15.48
CA LEU A 366 -23.28 -29.03 -15.84
C LEU A 366 -22.58 -27.91 -15.10
N ALA A 367 -23.15 -26.70 -15.14
CA ALA A 367 -22.57 -25.55 -14.42
C ALA A 367 -22.49 -25.80 -12.90
N GLY A 368 -23.48 -26.47 -12.31
CA GLY A 368 -23.46 -26.90 -10.92
C GLY A 368 -22.27 -27.80 -10.60
N ARG A 369 -22.03 -28.84 -11.42
CA ARG A 369 -20.87 -29.75 -11.27
C ARG A 369 -19.54 -29.04 -11.42
N LEU A 370 -19.42 -28.12 -12.40
CA LEU A 370 -18.22 -27.34 -12.60
C LEU A 370 -17.89 -26.46 -11.37
N ARG A 371 -18.90 -25.79 -10.81
CA ARG A 371 -18.76 -24.97 -9.57
C ARG A 371 -18.36 -25.83 -8.37
N GLN A 372 -18.98 -27.00 -8.18
CA GLN A 372 -18.61 -27.94 -7.11
C GLN A 372 -17.17 -28.44 -7.26
N ALA A 373 -16.68 -28.55 -8.49
CA ALA A 373 -15.29 -28.89 -8.80
C ALA A 373 -14.33 -27.70 -8.73
N GLY A 374 -14.76 -26.53 -8.24
CA GLY A 374 -13.91 -25.35 -8.07
C GLY A 374 -13.66 -24.52 -9.34
N VAL A 375 -14.45 -24.72 -10.41
CA VAL A 375 -14.38 -23.90 -11.62
C VAL A 375 -15.41 -22.78 -11.53
N ASN A 376 -14.95 -21.52 -11.55
CA ASN A 376 -15.83 -20.37 -11.57
C ASN A 376 -16.59 -20.31 -12.91
N THR A 377 -17.88 -20.61 -12.87
CA THR A 377 -18.69 -20.85 -14.06
C THR A 377 -19.91 -19.95 -14.11
N GLU A 378 -20.11 -19.28 -15.23
CA GLU A 378 -21.36 -18.60 -15.59
C GLU A 378 -22.22 -19.50 -16.48
N VAL A 379 -23.55 -19.31 -16.41
CA VAL A 379 -24.51 -19.78 -17.41
C VAL A 379 -25.07 -18.53 -18.07
N PHE A 380 -25.20 -18.53 -19.40
CA PHE A 380 -25.76 -17.38 -20.07
C PHE A 380 -27.24 -17.19 -19.71
N LEU A 381 -27.61 -16.02 -19.19
CA LEU A 381 -28.90 -15.81 -18.52
C LEU A 381 -30.06 -15.46 -19.48
N GLU A 382 -29.76 -15.14 -20.74
CA GLU A 382 -30.76 -14.73 -21.71
C GLU A 382 -30.90 -15.75 -22.84
N ARG A 383 -32.10 -15.84 -23.42
CA ARG A 383 -32.31 -16.65 -24.62
C ARG A 383 -31.85 -15.88 -25.86
N ARG A 384 -30.60 -16.10 -26.24
CA ARG A 384 -29.97 -15.48 -27.42
C ARG A 384 -29.23 -16.51 -28.25
N PRO A 385 -28.99 -16.26 -29.54
CA PRO A 385 -28.12 -17.13 -30.37
C PRO A 385 -26.77 -17.39 -29.73
N LEU A 386 -26.17 -18.53 -29.97
CA LEU A 386 -24.86 -18.94 -29.46
C LEU A 386 -23.75 -17.92 -29.81
N SER A 387 -23.86 -17.28 -30.99
CA SER A 387 -22.94 -16.23 -31.42
C SER A 387 -22.91 -15.01 -30.46
N ASP A 388 -24.08 -14.66 -29.89
CA ASP A 388 -24.17 -13.55 -28.93
C ASP A 388 -23.61 -13.94 -27.57
N GLN A 389 -23.81 -15.19 -27.17
CA GLN A 389 -23.24 -15.75 -25.94
C GLN A 389 -21.71 -15.81 -26.01
N ILE A 390 -21.15 -16.24 -27.14
CA ILE A 390 -19.70 -16.25 -27.37
C ILE A 390 -19.15 -14.81 -27.36
N ARG A 391 -19.83 -13.87 -28.03
CA ARG A 391 -19.42 -12.47 -28.05
C ARG A 391 -19.45 -11.83 -26.65
N TYR A 392 -20.40 -12.23 -25.82
CA TYR A 392 -20.44 -11.84 -24.42
C TYR A 392 -19.21 -12.38 -23.66
N ALA A 393 -18.92 -13.69 -23.78
CA ALA A 393 -17.76 -14.29 -23.14
C ALA A 393 -16.44 -13.61 -23.53
N ASP A 394 -16.26 -13.36 -24.84
CA ASP A 394 -15.07 -12.65 -25.36
C ASP A 394 -14.95 -11.23 -24.80
N ARG A 395 -16.04 -10.45 -24.84
CA ARG A 395 -16.07 -9.08 -24.28
C ARG A 395 -15.75 -9.02 -22.80
N THR A 396 -16.23 -10.00 -22.02
CA THR A 396 -16.01 -10.08 -20.57
C THR A 396 -14.67 -10.73 -20.21
N GLY A 397 -13.94 -11.28 -21.21
CA GLY A 397 -12.64 -11.92 -20.99
C GLY A 397 -12.73 -13.33 -20.40
N ILE A 398 -13.88 -14.00 -20.53
CA ILE A 398 -14.04 -15.42 -20.11
C ILE A 398 -13.22 -16.28 -21.06
N PRO A 399 -12.28 -17.10 -20.56
CA PRO A 399 -11.35 -17.82 -21.44
C PRO A 399 -11.98 -19.01 -22.17
N VAL A 400 -12.97 -19.69 -21.57
CA VAL A 400 -13.54 -20.93 -22.09
C VAL A 400 -15.04 -20.82 -22.26
N ALA A 401 -15.55 -21.16 -23.44
CA ALA A 401 -16.97 -21.42 -23.67
C ALA A 401 -17.21 -22.92 -23.71
N ILE A 402 -18.28 -23.38 -23.08
CA ILE A 402 -18.69 -24.79 -23.03
C ILE A 402 -20.04 -24.95 -23.73
N PHE A 403 -20.08 -25.80 -24.73
CA PHE A 403 -21.27 -26.11 -25.52
C PHE A 403 -21.85 -27.44 -25.07
N LEU A 404 -23.15 -27.46 -24.84
CA LEU A 404 -23.96 -28.64 -24.59
C LEU A 404 -25.17 -28.59 -25.53
N GLY A 405 -25.01 -29.09 -26.72
CA GLY A 405 -26.08 -29.25 -27.69
C GLY A 405 -26.75 -30.63 -27.62
N PRO A 406 -27.76 -30.92 -28.49
CA PRO A 406 -28.47 -32.18 -28.46
C PRO A 406 -27.60 -33.43 -28.73
N GLU A 407 -26.51 -33.26 -29.47
CA GLU A 407 -25.57 -34.36 -29.77
C GLU A 407 -24.66 -34.62 -28.58
N GLU A 408 -24.11 -33.58 -27.99
CA GLU A 408 -23.27 -33.65 -26.80
C GLU A 408 -24.04 -34.25 -25.61
N ASP A 409 -25.27 -33.80 -25.38
CA ASP A 409 -26.12 -34.34 -24.28
C ASP A 409 -26.38 -35.83 -24.43
N ARG A 410 -26.76 -36.29 -25.65
CA ARG A 410 -26.96 -37.71 -25.94
C ARG A 410 -25.69 -38.57 -25.81
N ALA A 411 -24.53 -38.00 -26.11
CA ALA A 411 -23.21 -38.61 -26.00
C ALA A 411 -22.62 -38.55 -24.58
N GLY A 412 -23.23 -37.84 -23.65
CA GLY A 412 -22.66 -37.58 -22.33
C GLY A 412 -21.37 -36.75 -22.38
N GLN A 413 -21.21 -35.93 -23.42
CA GLN A 413 -20.04 -35.11 -23.68
C GLN A 413 -20.35 -33.62 -23.64
N VAL A 414 -19.32 -32.78 -23.70
CA VAL A 414 -19.39 -31.34 -23.90
C VAL A 414 -18.27 -30.93 -24.84
N THR A 415 -18.51 -29.88 -25.63
CA THR A 415 -17.48 -29.26 -26.46
C THR A 415 -16.98 -28.00 -25.76
N LEU A 416 -15.67 -27.94 -25.42
CA LEU A 416 -15.00 -26.76 -24.91
C LEU A 416 -14.37 -25.99 -26.07
N ARG A 417 -14.44 -24.65 -26.01
CA ARG A 417 -13.74 -23.75 -26.90
C ARG A 417 -12.93 -22.74 -26.12
N HIS A 418 -11.62 -22.71 -26.36
CA HIS A 418 -10.74 -21.67 -25.84
C HIS A 418 -10.89 -20.40 -26.67
N LEU A 419 -11.45 -19.33 -26.11
CA LEU A 419 -11.87 -18.16 -26.90
C LEU A 419 -10.70 -17.37 -27.50
N ARG A 420 -9.54 -17.35 -26.84
CA ARG A 420 -8.36 -16.65 -27.36
C ARG A 420 -7.69 -17.37 -28.54
N THR A 421 -7.57 -18.71 -28.46
CA THR A 421 -6.86 -19.51 -29.49
C THR A 421 -7.81 -20.07 -30.54
N GLY A 422 -9.11 -20.12 -30.27
CA GLY A 422 -10.10 -20.75 -31.12
C GLY A 422 -10.08 -22.28 -31.06
N GLN A 423 -9.22 -22.90 -30.26
CA GLN A 423 -9.10 -24.34 -30.12
C GLN A 423 -10.37 -24.94 -29.54
N GLU A 424 -10.86 -26.05 -30.13
CA GLU A 424 -12.02 -26.78 -29.66
C GLU A 424 -11.63 -28.21 -29.25
N ARG A 425 -12.31 -28.73 -28.23
CA ARG A 425 -12.11 -30.10 -27.74
C ARG A 425 -13.39 -30.65 -27.17
N ALA A 426 -13.84 -31.83 -27.66
CA ALA A 426 -14.88 -32.59 -27.04
C ALA A 426 -14.32 -33.47 -25.91
N VAL A 427 -14.99 -33.47 -24.75
CA VAL A 427 -14.60 -34.24 -23.58
C VAL A 427 -15.87 -34.85 -22.89
N PRO A 428 -15.75 -35.96 -22.18
CA PRO A 428 -16.82 -36.38 -21.29
C PRO A 428 -17.23 -35.31 -20.31
N ALA A 429 -18.53 -35.12 -20.07
CA ALA A 429 -19.05 -34.04 -19.22
C ALA A 429 -18.46 -34.05 -17.79
N GLU A 430 -18.11 -35.25 -17.28
CA GLU A 430 -17.45 -35.47 -15.99
C GLU A 430 -15.98 -34.96 -15.95
N GLN A 431 -15.31 -34.90 -17.11
CA GLN A 431 -13.92 -34.40 -17.24
C GLN A 431 -13.84 -32.92 -17.58
N ALA A 432 -14.98 -32.27 -17.82
CA ALA A 432 -15.00 -30.84 -18.23
C ALA A 432 -14.28 -29.90 -17.24
N ALA A 433 -14.43 -30.15 -15.93
CA ALA A 433 -13.78 -29.33 -14.92
C ALA A 433 -12.23 -29.41 -14.98
N ALA A 434 -11.68 -30.61 -15.16
CA ALA A 434 -10.25 -30.82 -15.30
C ALA A 434 -9.71 -30.18 -16.60
N ALA A 435 -10.44 -30.33 -17.69
CA ALA A 435 -10.07 -29.75 -18.98
C ALA A 435 -10.09 -28.20 -18.95
N VAL A 436 -11.09 -27.59 -18.29
CA VAL A 436 -11.14 -26.13 -18.12
C VAL A 436 -9.96 -25.65 -17.28
N ARG A 437 -9.63 -26.30 -16.15
CA ARG A 437 -8.48 -25.91 -15.32
C ARG A 437 -7.18 -25.97 -16.11
N ALA A 438 -6.92 -27.05 -16.84
CA ALA A 438 -5.71 -27.17 -17.67
C ALA A 438 -5.58 -26.01 -18.66
N TRP A 439 -6.65 -25.67 -19.38
CA TRP A 439 -6.61 -24.55 -20.33
C TRP A 439 -6.48 -23.18 -19.69
N VAL A 440 -6.93 -23.06 -18.45
CA VAL A 440 -6.89 -21.83 -17.69
C VAL A 440 -5.52 -21.59 -17.06
N GLU A 441 -4.75 -22.65 -16.77
CA GLU A 441 -3.38 -22.62 -16.22
C GLU A 441 -2.30 -22.45 -17.31
N GLU A 442 -2.58 -22.84 -18.56
CA GLU A 442 -1.67 -22.66 -19.71
C GLU A 442 -1.58 -21.21 -20.20
N VAL A 443 -2.26 -20.28 -19.62
CA VAL A 443 -2.30 -18.84 -19.93
C VAL A 443 -1.50 -18.01 -18.95
#